data_47df01b56cf017f1ffee8d3d50246452
#
_entry.id   47df01b56cf017f1ffee8d3d50246452
#
_cell.length_a   1.000
_cell.length_b   1.000
_cell.length_c   1.000
_cell.angle_alpha   90.00
_cell.angle_beta   90.00
_cell.angle_gamma   90.00
#
_symmetry.space_group_name_H-M   'P 1'
#
loop_
_entity.id
_entity.type
_entity.pdbx_description
1 polymer ?
#
loop_
_entity_poly.entity_id
_entity_poly.type
_entity_poly.pdbx_seq_one_letter_code
_entity_poly.pdbx_strand_id
1 'polypeptide(L)'
;VGAGVNGVSIATACASLGHEVQLFDESTPFDQTSSASSRMLHGGIRYIEQGHIGLVREALIERDGWLRFAPNATRVERFYFPVYECSERGRWLLFAGALIYQWLAGRFSVGTSQLHSGEDLKHVFPNLIPQGLRGGASYCDVVMEYEPLIKCLVDEAERQGVRIVENTRIERLYSDGRIDTADQTLEFDRVINAAGPWAAKLLEASDIKSGF
;
A
#
# COMPACT_ATOMS: atom_id res chain seq x y z
N VAL A 1 14.48 -10.44 -5.14
CA VAL A 1 13.54 -11.51 -5.47
C VAL A 1 12.15 -11.11 -5.00
N GLY A 2 11.13 -11.22 -5.90
CA GLY A 2 9.74 -10.80 -5.70
C GLY A 2 9.47 -9.41 -6.27
N ALA A 3 8.63 -9.32 -7.32
CA ALA A 3 8.26 -8.08 -7.99
C ALA A 3 6.89 -7.52 -7.54
N GLY A 4 6.55 -7.68 -6.27
CA GLY A 4 5.48 -6.94 -5.62
C GLY A 4 5.87 -5.49 -5.34
N VAL A 5 5.00 -4.72 -4.68
CA VAL A 5 5.23 -3.30 -4.39
C VAL A 5 6.57 -3.04 -3.69
N ASN A 6 6.95 -3.86 -2.72
CA ASN A 6 8.22 -3.70 -2.00
C ASN A 6 9.42 -4.01 -2.91
N GLY A 7 9.36 -5.11 -3.67
CA GLY A 7 10.47 -5.51 -4.53
C GLY A 7 10.76 -4.50 -5.64
N VAL A 8 9.72 -4.04 -6.34
CA VAL A 8 9.87 -3.02 -7.38
C VAL A 8 10.39 -1.71 -6.78
N SER A 9 9.86 -1.26 -5.64
CA SER A 9 10.30 -0.03 -4.99
C SER A 9 11.76 -0.10 -4.53
N ILE A 10 12.18 -1.23 -3.93
CA ILE A 10 13.57 -1.46 -3.51
C ILE A 10 14.50 -1.50 -4.73
N ALA A 11 14.10 -2.23 -5.78
CA ALA A 11 14.88 -2.33 -7.02
C ALA A 11 15.09 -0.95 -7.66
N THR A 12 14.01 -0.16 -7.76
CA THR A 12 14.07 1.22 -8.28
C THR A 12 15.02 2.09 -7.45
N ALA A 13 14.91 2.03 -6.12
CA ALA A 13 15.77 2.79 -5.22
C ALA A 13 17.25 2.39 -5.37
N CYS A 14 17.57 1.10 -5.44
CA CYS A 14 18.93 0.63 -5.65
C CYS A 14 19.49 1.09 -7.01
N ALA A 15 18.70 0.96 -8.07
CA ALA A 15 19.11 1.39 -9.40
C ALA A 15 19.34 2.92 -9.47
N SER A 16 18.50 3.72 -8.81
CA SER A 16 18.67 5.18 -8.72
C SER A 16 19.96 5.61 -7.99
N LEU A 17 20.51 4.73 -7.15
CA LEU A 17 21.80 4.91 -6.47
C LEU A 17 23.00 4.40 -7.30
N GLY A 18 22.76 3.93 -8.52
CA GLY A 18 23.80 3.50 -9.46
C GLY A 18 24.17 2.02 -9.39
N HIS A 19 23.38 1.20 -8.68
CA HIS A 19 23.57 -0.25 -8.69
C HIS A 19 22.97 -0.87 -9.95
N GLU A 20 23.62 -1.91 -10.48
CA GLU A 20 23.03 -2.78 -11.49
C GLU A 20 22.05 -3.74 -10.79
N VAL A 21 20.77 -3.71 -11.19
CA VAL A 21 19.70 -4.44 -10.52
C VAL A 21 18.95 -5.37 -11.46
N GLN A 22 18.84 -6.63 -11.04
CA GLN A 22 17.93 -7.61 -11.65
C GLN A 22 16.83 -7.98 -10.64
N LEU A 23 15.59 -7.91 -11.07
CA LEU A 23 14.41 -8.20 -10.26
C LEU A 23 13.71 -9.43 -10.82
N PHE A 24 13.69 -10.52 -10.06
CA PHE A 24 13.09 -11.80 -10.47
C PHE A 24 11.72 -11.99 -9.81
N ASP A 25 10.76 -12.48 -10.58
CA ASP A 25 9.46 -12.94 -10.06
C ASP A 25 9.04 -14.24 -10.76
N GLU A 26 8.33 -15.11 -10.03
CA GLU A 26 7.78 -16.34 -10.57
C GLU A 26 6.59 -16.14 -11.51
N SER A 27 6.01 -14.94 -11.49
CA SER A 27 4.91 -14.49 -12.34
C SER A 27 5.23 -13.12 -12.97
N THR A 28 4.21 -12.40 -13.39
CA THR A 28 4.35 -10.98 -13.77
C THR A 28 4.39 -10.09 -12.54
N PRO A 29 4.97 -8.88 -12.60
CA PRO A 29 5.02 -7.95 -11.49
C PRO A 29 3.63 -7.68 -10.90
N PHE A 30 3.53 -7.62 -9.57
CA PHE A 30 2.32 -7.33 -8.79
C PHE A 30 1.18 -8.35 -8.87
N ASP A 31 1.33 -9.48 -9.52
CA ASP A 31 0.26 -10.45 -9.77
C ASP A 31 -0.28 -11.15 -8.51
N GLN A 32 0.48 -11.14 -7.40
CA GLN A 32 0.14 -11.83 -6.16
C GLN A 32 -0.51 -10.90 -5.10
N THR A 33 0.01 -10.88 -3.89
CA THR A 33 -0.54 -10.12 -2.75
C THR A 33 -0.78 -8.64 -3.05
N SER A 34 0.06 -8.02 -3.90
CA SER A 34 -0.08 -6.62 -4.27
C SER A 34 -1.34 -6.34 -5.09
N SER A 35 -1.84 -7.30 -5.87
CA SER A 35 -3.11 -7.19 -6.61
C SER A 35 -4.33 -7.23 -5.70
N ALA A 36 -4.23 -7.90 -4.56
CA ALA A 36 -5.30 -8.10 -3.57
C ALA A 36 -5.36 -6.99 -2.51
N SER A 37 -4.99 -5.76 -2.87
CA SER A 37 -5.02 -4.60 -1.97
C SER A 37 -6.41 -3.97 -1.89
N SER A 38 -6.65 -3.15 -0.85
CA SER A 38 -7.86 -2.33 -0.73
C SER A 38 -7.94 -1.19 -1.75
N ARG A 39 -6.90 -1.00 -2.56
CA ARG A 39 -6.74 0.12 -3.50
C ARG A 39 -6.80 1.50 -2.84
N MET A 40 -6.51 1.56 -1.55
CA MET A 40 -6.45 2.80 -0.79
C MET A 40 -5.00 3.12 -0.40
N LEU A 41 -4.61 4.34 -0.68
CA LEU A 41 -3.37 4.95 -0.19
C LEU A 41 -3.75 5.82 1.01
N HIS A 42 -3.70 5.25 2.21
CA HIS A 42 -4.28 5.87 3.40
C HIS A 42 -3.33 5.88 4.60
N GLY A 43 -3.54 6.82 5.51
CA GLY A 43 -2.77 6.91 6.76
C GLY A 43 -3.22 5.92 7.85
N GLY A 44 -4.26 5.12 7.60
CA GLY A 44 -4.74 4.14 8.58
C GLY A 44 -5.42 4.79 9.80
N ILE A 45 -6.54 5.49 9.60
CA ILE A 45 -7.30 6.19 10.65
C ILE A 45 -7.57 5.34 11.90
N ARG A 46 -7.71 4.01 11.76
CA ARG A 46 -7.91 3.07 12.89
C ARG A 46 -6.71 3.00 13.84
N TYR A 47 -5.50 3.27 13.36
CA TYR A 47 -4.29 3.26 14.20
C TYR A 47 -4.24 4.42 15.20
N ILE A 48 -5.07 5.46 15.02
CA ILE A 48 -5.23 6.54 15.99
C ILE A 48 -5.78 5.97 17.31
N GLU A 49 -6.77 5.07 17.25
CA GLU A 49 -7.36 4.44 18.43
C GLU A 49 -6.33 3.56 19.18
N GLN A 50 -5.33 3.05 18.47
CA GLN A 50 -4.25 2.23 19.05
C GLN A 50 -3.06 3.08 19.53
N GLY A 51 -3.12 4.42 19.40
CA GLY A 51 -2.06 5.33 19.79
C GLY A 51 -0.87 5.41 18.84
N HIS A 52 -0.91 4.79 17.67
CA HIS A 52 0.18 4.79 16.69
C HIS A 52 0.22 6.09 15.85
N ILE A 53 0.26 7.25 16.53
CA ILE A 53 0.16 8.57 15.89
C ILE A 53 1.32 8.84 14.93
N GLY A 54 2.54 8.42 15.27
CA GLY A 54 3.72 8.56 14.40
C GLY A 54 3.52 7.85 13.06
N LEU A 55 3.09 6.58 13.11
CA LEU A 55 2.82 5.75 11.93
C LEU A 55 1.75 6.40 11.03
N VAL A 56 0.66 6.91 11.62
CA VAL A 56 -0.39 7.60 10.86
C VAL A 56 0.17 8.81 10.14
N ARG A 57 0.99 9.63 10.83
CA ARG A 57 1.59 10.82 10.24
C ARG A 57 2.54 10.50 9.09
N GLU A 58 3.41 9.50 9.25
CA GLU A 58 4.32 9.03 8.21
C GLU A 58 3.54 8.56 6.98
N ALA A 59 2.53 7.71 7.17
CA ALA A 59 1.70 7.22 6.09
C ALA A 59 0.93 8.34 5.35
N LEU A 60 0.52 9.41 6.05
CA LEU A 60 -0.11 10.58 5.43
C LEU A 60 0.88 11.40 4.59
N ILE A 61 2.14 11.47 4.98
CA ILE A 61 3.22 12.10 4.19
C ILE A 61 3.49 11.28 2.94
N GLU A 62 3.65 9.97 3.09
CA GLU A 62 3.87 9.04 1.98
C GLU A 62 2.70 9.08 0.97
N ARG A 63 1.46 9.13 1.45
CA ARG A 63 0.27 9.29 0.61
C ARG A 63 0.36 10.51 -0.30
N ASP A 64 0.85 11.64 0.20
CA ASP A 64 1.05 12.84 -0.60
C ASP A 64 2.17 12.65 -1.65
N GLY A 65 3.19 11.86 -1.34
CA GLY A 65 4.20 11.43 -2.30
C GLY A 65 3.57 10.67 -3.47
N TRP A 66 2.67 9.75 -3.21
CA TRP A 66 1.96 8.99 -4.25
C TRP A 66 1.10 9.86 -5.16
N LEU A 67 0.39 10.85 -4.61
CA LEU A 67 -0.38 11.83 -5.39
C LEU A 67 0.49 12.61 -6.38
N ARG A 68 1.72 12.92 -5.99
CA ARG A 68 2.68 13.61 -6.86
C ARG A 68 3.35 12.69 -7.85
N PHE A 69 3.66 11.46 -7.44
CA PHE A 69 4.33 10.47 -8.28
C PHE A 69 3.43 9.97 -9.41
N ALA A 70 2.18 9.63 -9.10
CA ALA A 70 1.24 9.04 -10.05
C ALA A 70 -0.12 9.78 -10.06
N PRO A 71 -0.16 11.07 -10.47
CA PRO A 71 -1.37 11.89 -10.40
C PRO A 71 -2.50 11.37 -11.29
N ASN A 72 -2.18 10.64 -12.35
CA ASN A 72 -3.17 10.04 -13.26
C ASN A 72 -3.69 8.67 -12.78
N ALA A 73 -3.04 8.09 -11.78
CA ALA A 73 -3.40 6.79 -11.22
C ALA A 73 -3.92 6.89 -9.77
N THR A 74 -4.02 8.11 -9.24
CA THR A 74 -4.47 8.37 -7.88
C THR A 74 -5.50 9.48 -7.86
N ARG A 75 -6.49 9.40 -6.99
CA ARG A 75 -7.48 10.45 -6.80
C ARG A 75 -7.91 10.56 -5.35
N VAL A 76 -8.31 11.76 -4.96
CA VAL A 76 -8.91 12.00 -3.64
C VAL A 76 -10.36 11.59 -3.66
N GLU A 77 -10.76 10.79 -2.67
CA GLU A 77 -12.14 10.36 -2.46
C GLU A 77 -12.62 10.70 -1.06
N ARG A 78 -13.93 10.94 -0.93
CA ARG A 78 -14.58 11.14 0.36
C ARG A 78 -15.17 9.83 0.86
N PHE A 79 -14.74 9.41 2.03
CA PHE A 79 -15.21 8.21 2.71
C PHE A 79 -16.23 8.60 3.78
N TYR A 80 -17.33 7.85 3.84
CA TYR A 80 -18.42 8.09 4.75
C TYR A 80 -18.56 6.93 5.75
N PHE A 81 -18.80 7.26 7.00
CA PHE A 81 -19.11 6.33 8.06
C PHE A 81 -20.57 6.52 8.49
N PRO A 82 -21.53 5.80 7.92
CA PRO A 82 -22.90 5.83 8.41
C PRO A 82 -22.97 5.20 9.79
N VAL A 83 -23.71 5.83 10.70
CA VAL A 83 -23.90 5.38 12.09
C VAL A 83 -25.37 5.06 12.30
N TYR A 84 -25.61 3.86 12.74
CA TYR A 84 -26.92 3.32 13.10
C TYR A 84 -27.07 3.22 14.62
N GLU A 85 -28.29 3.00 15.11
CA GLU A 85 -28.55 2.80 16.54
C GLU A 85 -27.74 1.67 17.17
N CYS A 86 -27.48 0.60 16.40
CA CYS A 86 -26.70 -0.54 16.83
C CYS A 86 -25.17 -0.36 16.67
N SER A 87 -24.70 0.78 16.17
CA SER A 87 -23.28 1.01 15.98
C SER A 87 -22.57 1.19 17.31
N GLU A 88 -21.44 0.49 17.51
CA GLU A 88 -20.60 0.61 18.70
C GLU A 88 -20.05 2.04 18.92
N ARG A 89 -19.80 2.76 17.81
CA ARG A 89 -19.25 4.12 17.82
C ARG A 89 -20.28 5.13 17.35
N GLY A 90 -20.50 6.16 18.15
CA GLY A 90 -21.37 7.27 17.80
C GLY A 90 -20.73 8.20 16.75
N ARG A 91 -21.56 8.93 16.01
CA ARG A 91 -21.12 9.85 14.94
C ARG A 91 -20.14 10.93 15.40
N TRP A 92 -20.26 11.42 16.63
CA TRP A 92 -19.38 12.44 17.20
C TRP A 92 -17.97 11.89 17.46
N LEU A 93 -17.86 10.63 17.92
CA LEU A 93 -16.58 9.97 18.12
C LEU A 93 -15.85 9.76 16.78
N LEU A 94 -16.58 9.28 15.77
CA LEU A 94 -16.02 9.09 14.43
C LEU A 94 -15.60 10.43 13.79
N PHE A 95 -16.39 11.47 13.99
CA PHE A 95 -16.04 12.81 13.52
C PHE A 95 -14.81 13.37 14.24
N ALA A 96 -14.69 13.20 15.56
CA ALA A 96 -13.50 13.59 16.31
C ALA A 96 -12.25 12.85 15.81
N GLY A 97 -12.35 11.53 15.57
CA GLY A 97 -11.26 10.76 14.97
C GLY A 97 -10.87 11.25 13.58
N ALA A 98 -11.84 11.59 12.74
CA ALA A 98 -11.61 12.17 11.41
C ALA A 98 -10.95 13.55 11.47
N LEU A 99 -11.30 14.39 12.45
CA LEU A 99 -10.64 15.68 12.68
C LEU A 99 -9.19 15.52 13.14
N ILE A 100 -8.92 14.57 14.04
CA ILE A 100 -7.54 14.25 14.47
C ILE A 100 -6.73 13.77 13.26
N TYR A 101 -7.30 12.88 12.44
CA TYR A 101 -6.66 12.39 11.22
C TYR A 101 -6.30 13.52 10.25
N GLN A 102 -7.24 14.43 10.01
CA GLN A 102 -7.04 15.62 9.19
C GLN A 102 -5.96 16.54 9.79
N TRP A 103 -5.96 16.75 11.12
CA TRP A 103 -4.97 17.56 11.81
C TRP A 103 -3.56 16.94 11.70
N LEU A 104 -3.43 15.64 11.86
CA LEU A 104 -2.16 14.91 11.70
C LEU A 104 -1.60 15.04 10.28
N ALA A 105 -2.46 15.11 9.26
CA ALA A 105 -2.05 15.37 7.90
C ALA A 105 -1.45 16.79 7.71
N GLY A 106 -1.90 17.76 8.51
CA GLY A 106 -1.39 19.13 8.43
C GLY A 106 -1.43 19.68 7.00
N ARG A 107 -0.29 20.08 6.46
CA ARG A 107 -0.16 20.61 5.09
C ARG A 107 -0.42 19.56 4.00
N PHE A 108 -0.40 18.27 4.34
CA PHE A 108 -0.67 17.14 3.44
C PHE A 108 -2.14 16.71 3.48
N SER A 109 -3.01 17.51 4.11
CA SER A 109 -4.45 17.25 4.13
C SER A 109 -5.03 17.34 2.72
N VAL A 110 -5.79 16.30 2.34
CA VAL A 110 -6.41 16.21 1.01
C VAL A 110 -7.89 16.58 1.02
N GLY A 111 -8.41 17.06 2.16
CA GLY A 111 -9.78 17.53 2.27
C GLY A 111 -10.24 17.67 3.73
N THR A 112 -11.49 18.09 3.91
CA THR A 112 -12.07 18.36 5.23
C THR A 112 -12.93 17.21 5.72
N SER A 113 -12.87 16.98 7.03
CA SER A 113 -13.79 16.09 7.72
C SER A 113 -15.13 16.78 7.96
N GLN A 114 -16.24 16.03 7.86
CA GLN A 114 -17.59 16.57 7.99
C GLN A 114 -18.46 15.66 8.85
N LEU A 115 -19.38 16.27 9.58
CA LEU A 115 -20.46 15.60 10.31
C LEU A 115 -21.72 15.64 9.44
N HIS A 116 -22.47 14.54 9.39
CA HIS A 116 -23.66 14.42 8.57
C HIS A 116 -24.87 14.02 9.40
N SER A 117 -26.03 14.60 9.05
CA SER A 117 -27.34 14.09 9.51
C SER A 117 -27.71 12.82 8.75
N GLY A 118 -28.75 12.11 9.21
CA GLY A 118 -29.30 10.97 8.47
C GLY A 118 -29.87 11.36 7.11
N GLU A 119 -30.42 12.58 7.01
CA GLU A 119 -30.97 13.12 5.75
C GLU A 119 -29.87 13.44 4.74
N ASP A 120 -28.75 14.04 5.19
CA ASP A 120 -27.58 14.31 4.35
C ASP A 120 -27.05 13.01 3.73
N LEU A 121 -26.90 11.98 4.56
CA LEU A 121 -26.41 10.67 4.10
C LEU A 121 -27.37 9.98 3.11
N LYS A 122 -28.67 10.10 3.30
CA LYS A 122 -29.67 9.59 2.36
C LYS A 122 -29.66 10.33 1.03
N HIS A 123 -29.37 11.63 1.08
CA HIS A 123 -29.24 12.42 -0.14
C HIS A 123 -28.03 11.97 -0.97
N VAL A 124 -26.92 11.69 -0.32
CA VAL A 124 -25.69 11.19 -0.97
C VAL A 124 -25.85 9.72 -1.39
N PHE A 125 -26.48 8.91 -0.55
CA PHE A 125 -26.66 7.47 -0.73
C PHE A 125 -28.14 7.07 -0.60
N PRO A 126 -28.95 7.22 -1.64
CA PRO A 126 -30.40 6.95 -1.58
C PRO A 126 -30.77 5.51 -1.15
N ASN A 127 -29.85 4.56 -1.37
CA ASN A 127 -30.04 3.15 -1.04
C ASN A 127 -29.67 2.79 0.41
N LEU A 128 -29.23 3.73 1.24
CA LEU A 128 -29.01 3.48 2.66
C LEU A 128 -30.32 3.11 3.36
N ILE A 129 -30.26 2.08 4.20
CA ILE A 129 -31.40 1.69 5.03
C ILE A 129 -31.73 2.83 6.00
N PRO A 130 -32.96 3.39 5.95
CA PRO A 130 -33.30 4.56 6.76
C PRO A 130 -33.54 4.22 8.23
N GLN A 131 -33.97 2.98 8.55
CA GLN A 131 -34.30 2.56 9.91
C GLN A 131 -33.05 2.56 10.81
N GLY A 132 -33.13 3.30 11.89
CA GLY A 132 -32.05 3.40 12.89
C GLY A 132 -30.85 4.24 12.45
N LEU A 133 -30.88 4.89 11.27
CA LEU A 133 -29.80 5.76 10.81
C LEU A 133 -29.74 7.05 11.66
N ARG A 134 -28.62 7.25 12.38
CA ARG A 134 -28.36 8.40 13.28
C ARG A 134 -27.54 9.51 12.65
N GLY A 135 -27.16 9.36 11.38
CA GLY A 135 -26.24 10.24 10.68
C GLY A 135 -24.87 9.60 10.52
N GLY A 136 -23.80 10.40 10.49
CA GLY A 136 -22.45 9.87 10.30
C GLY A 136 -21.38 10.93 10.25
N ALA A 137 -20.18 10.51 9.89
CA ALA A 137 -19.04 11.38 9.65
C ALA A 137 -18.41 11.05 8.29
N SER A 138 -17.64 11.97 7.74
CA SER A 138 -16.83 11.71 6.55
C SER A 138 -15.44 12.33 6.68
N TYR A 139 -14.50 11.77 5.92
CA TYR A 139 -13.15 12.28 5.75
C TYR A 139 -12.70 12.05 4.30
N CYS A 140 -11.61 12.68 3.89
CA CYS A 140 -11.03 12.48 2.58
C CYS A 140 -9.75 11.64 2.70
N ASP A 141 -9.56 10.74 1.74
CA ASP A 141 -8.35 9.96 1.59
C ASP A 141 -8.08 9.70 0.11
N VAL A 142 -7.06 8.93 -0.22
CA VAL A 142 -6.65 8.68 -1.60
C VAL A 142 -6.98 7.26 -1.98
N VAL A 143 -7.53 7.08 -3.17
CA VAL A 143 -7.67 5.78 -3.84
C VAL A 143 -6.75 5.73 -5.04
N MET A 144 -6.33 4.52 -5.39
CA MET A 144 -5.50 4.26 -6.55
C MET A 144 -6.25 3.47 -7.61
N GLU A 145 -5.99 3.76 -8.85
CA GLU A 145 -6.31 2.91 -9.97
C GLU A 145 -5.17 1.91 -10.16
N TYR A 146 -5.48 0.63 -9.98
CA TYR A 146 -4.47 -0.41 -9.81
C TYR A 146 -3.55 -0.54 -11.02
N GLU A 147 -4.09 -0.81 -12.21
CA GLU A 147 -3.29 -1.02 -13.41
C GLU A 147 -2.46 0.21 -13.83
N PRO A 148 -3.01 1.45 -13.84
CA PRO A 148 -2.22 2.63 -14.11
C PRO A 148 -1.09 2.85 -13.11
N LEU A 149 -1.32 2.58 -11.81
CA LEU A 149 -0.30 2.75 -10.79
C LEU A 149 0.84 1.74 -10.96
N ILE A 150 0.51 0.47 -11.20
CA ILE A 150 1.51 -0.57 -11.47
C ILE A 150 2.35 -0.20 -12.67
N LYS A 151 1.68 0.22 -13.75
CA LYS A 151 2.41 0.65 -14.94
C LYS A 151 3.38 1.79 -14.63
N CYS A 152 2.98 2.80 -13.86
CA CYS A 152 3.88 3.88 -13.44
C CYS A 152 5.09 3.35 -12.65
N LEU A 153 4.89 2.37 -11.77
CA LEU A 153 5.97 1.79 -10.95
C LEU A 153 6.95 0.96 -11.79
N VAL A 154 6.43 0.15 -12.70
CA VAL A 154 7.25 -0.68 -13.61
C VAL A 154 8.01 0.21 -14.58
N ASP A 155 7.33 1.16 -15.24
CA ASP A 155 7.95 2.10 -16.16
C ASP A 155 9.09 2.91 -15.47
N GLU A 156 8.89 3.30 -14.20
CA GLU A 156 9.93 3.99 -13.42
C GLU A 156 11.10 3.07 -13.09
N ALA A 157 10.86 1.83 -12.70
CA ALA A 157 11.91 0.85 -12.44
C ALA A 157 12.78 0.61 -13.69
N GLU A 158 12.15 0.39 -14.84
CA GLU A 158 12.83 0.21 -16.11
C GLU A 158 13.61 1.47 -16.54
N ARG A 159 13.02 2.64 -16.33
CA ARG A 159 13.69 3.94 -16.60
C ARG A 159 14.94 4.14 -15.76
N GLN A 160 14.97 3.64 -14.54
CA GLN A 160 16.15 3.63 -13.67
C GLN A 160 17.16 2.52 -14.02
N GLY A 161 16.84 1.65 -14.99
CA GLY A 161 17.73 0.59 -15.46
C GLY A 161 17.53 -0.75 -14.75
N VAL A 162 16.43 -0.95 -14.00
CA VAL A 162 16.10 -2.26 -13.42
C VAL A 162 15.75 -3.24 -14.54
N ARG A 163 16.45 -4.37 -14.58
CA ARG A 163 16.09 -5.49 -15.45
C ARG A 163 15.07 -6.39 -14.73
N ILE A 164 13.83 -6.36 -15.17
CA ILE A 164 12.77 -7.24 -14.64
C ILE A 164 12.80 -8.57 -15.40
N VAL A 165 12.86 -9.67 -14.67
CA VAL A 165 12.90 -11.04 -15.17
C VAL A 165 11.66 -11.77 -14.66
N GLU A 166 10.64 -11.81 -15.49
CA GLU A 166 9.35 -12.43 -15.18
C GLU A 166 9.39 -13.95 -15.37
N ASN A 167 8.37 -14.63 -14.83
CA ASN A 167 8.17 -16.09 -14.98
C ASN A 167 9.42 -16.90 -14.60
N THR A 168 10.20 -16.38 -13.65
CA THR A 168 11.45 -17.00 -13.20
C THR A 168 11.41 -17.17 -11.69
N ARG A 169 11.10 -18.40 -11.27
CA ARG A 169 11.09 -18.75 -9.86
C ARG A 169 12.50 -18.91 -9.33
N ILE A 170 12.77 -18.28 -8.19
CA ILE A 170 14.00 -18.53 -7.42
C ILE A 170 13.71 -19.65 -6.45
N GLU A 171 14.47 -20.74 -6.57
CA GLU A 171 14.29 -21.95 -5.78
C GLU A 171 15.13 -21.91 -4.49
N ARG A 172 16.32 -21.32 -4.55
CA ARG A 172 17.25 -21.24 -3.43
C ARG A 172 18.07 -19.96 -3.44
N LEU A 173 18.35 -19.47 -2.23
CA LEU A 173 19.28 -18.36 -1.97
C LEU A 173 20.52 -18.90 -1.24
N TYR A 174 21.67 -18.27 -1.46
CA TYR A 174 22.90 -18.57 -0.75
C TYR A 174 23.44 -17.33 -0.07
N SER A 175 24.12 -17.51 1.05
CA SER A 175 24.68 -16.41 1.84
C SER A 175 25.82 -15.66 1.13
N ASP A 176 26.40 -16.24 0.10
CA ASP A 176 27.45 -15.66 -0.73
C ASP A 176 26.95 -14.86 -1.93
N GLY A 177 25.62 -14.71 -2.09
CA GLY A 177 24.99 -13.94 -3.17
C GLY A 177 24.56 -14.77 -4.37
N ARG A 178 24.77 -16.09 -4.35
CA ARG A 178 24.24 -16.97 -5.39
C ARG A 178 22.75 -17.20 -5.21
N ILE A 179 22.05 -17.41 -6.33
CA ILE A 179 20.65 -17.84 -6.38
C ILE A 179 20.50 -18.96 -7.39
N ASP A 180 19.63 -19.92 -7.10
CA ASP A 180 19.26 -20.98 -8.05
C ASP A 180 17.89 -20.68 -8.65
N THR A 181 17.81 -20.84 -9.97
CA THR A 181 16.58 -21.00 -10.74
C THR A 181 16.45 -22.46 -11.18
N ALA A 182 15.36 -22.83 -11.87
CA ALA A 182 15.21 -24.18 -12.41
C ALA A 182 16.33 -24.59 -13.38
N ASP A 183 16.91 -23.60 -14.10
CA ASP A 183 17.81 -23.87 -15.23
C ASP A 183 19.28 -23.54 -14.93
N GLN A 184 19.56 -22.66 -13.97
CA GLN A 184 20.91 -22.15 -13.73
C GLN A 184 21.11 -21.56 -12.34
N THR A 185 22.37 -21.49 -11.92
CA THR A 185 22.82 -20.69 -10.77
C THR A 185 23.34 -19.35 -11.27
N LEU A 186 22.88 -18.25 -10.66
CA LEU A 186 23.34 -16.89 -10.91
C LEU A 186 24.06 -16.35 -9.68
N GLU A 187 24.96 -15.40 -9.88
CA GLU A 187 25.78 -14.80 -8.82
C GLU A 187 25.60 -13.28 -8.79
N PHE A 188 25.42 -12.74 -7.60
CA PHE A 188 25.24 -11.31 -7.33
C PHE A 188 26.02 -10.91 -6.08
N ASP A 189 26.43 -9.66 -6.01
CA ASP A 189 27.08 -9.12 -4.79
C ASP A 189 26.14 -9.14 -3.58
N ARG A 190 24.85 -8.91 -3.82
CA ARG A 190 23.79 -8.89 -2.79
C ARG A 190 22.48 -9.42 -3.36
N VAL A 191 21.75 -10.16 -2.53
CA VAL A 191 20.39 -10.61 -2.83
C VAL A 191 19.44 -10.07 -1.77
N ILE A 192 18.35 -9.45 -2.23
CA ILE A 192 17.28 -8.95 -1.37
C ILE A 192 16.05 -9.83 -1.57
N ASN A 193 15.60 -10.46 -0.49
CA ASN A 193 14.38 -11.27 -0.49
C ASN A 193 13.18 -10.37 -0.18
N ALA A 194 12.41 -10.01 -1.20
CA ALA A 194 11.16 -9.25 -1.14
C ALA A 194 9.95 -10.10 -1.57
N ALA A 195 10.03 -11.42 -1.41
CA ALA A 195 9.00 -12.37 -1.83
C ALA A 195 7.73 -12.35 -0.94
N GLY A 196 7.46 -11.24 -0.25
CA GLY A 196 6.23 -11.03 0.52
C GLY A 196 5.94 -12.19 1.50
N PRO A 197 4.71 -12.76 1.48
CA PRO A 197 4.35 -13.87 2.38
C PRO A 197 5.19 -15.14 2.17
N TRP A 198 5.85 -15.28 1.04
CA TRP A 198 6.70 -16.43 0.72
C TRP A 198 8.16 -16.24 1.12
N ALA A 199 8.55 -15.07 1.62
CA ALA A 199 9.94 -14.77 1.98
C ALA A 199 10.51 -15.76 3.01
N ALA A 200 9.73 -16.11 4.04
CA ALA A 200 10.14 -17.09 5.06
C ALA A 200 10.32 -18.49 4.44
N LYS A 201 9.40 -18.91 3.57
CA LYS A 201 9.47 -20.22 2.89
C LYS A 201 10.70 -20.34 1.98
N LEU A 202 11.06 -19.25 1.28
CA LEU A 202 12.26 -19.20 0.45
C LEU A 202 13.53 -19.29 1.30
N LEU A 203 13.58 -18.63 2.47
CA LEU A 203 14.71 -18.75 3.41
C LEU A 203 14.82 -20.17 3.98
N GLU A 204 13.71 -20.80 4.32
CA GLU A 204 13.66 -22.18 4.81
C GLU A 204 14.17 -23.17 3.74
N ALA A 205 13.71 -23.04 2.48
CA ALA A 205 14.20 -23.83 1.36
C ALA A 205 15.71 -23.62 1.07
N SER A 206 16.24 -22.49 1.53
CA SER A 206 17.65 -22.11 1.38
C SER A 206 18.54 -22.50 2.57
N ASP A 207 18.00 -23.15 3.61
CA ASP A 207 18.67 -23.44 4.88
C ASP A 207 19.23 -22.18 5.58
N ILE A 208 18.64 -21.01 5.31
CA ILE A 208 19.02 -19.73 5.91
C ILE A 208 18.09 -19.45 7.10
N LYS A 209 18.65 -19.35 8.31
CA LYS A 209 17.87 -18.99 9.49
C LYS A 209 17.39 -17.56 9.37
N SER A 210 16.07 -17.35 9.42
CA SER A 210 15.51 -16.02 9.59
C SER A 210 15.80 -15.53 11.01
N GLY A 211 16.23 -14.29 11.15
CA GLY A 211 16.41 -13.65 12.46
C GLY A 211 15.11 -13.10 13.07
N PHE A 212 13.93 -13.54 12.55
CA PHE A 212 12.60 -13.12 12.99
C PHE A 212 11.87 -14.25 13.70
#